data_9dad9db9dedb3f04ffe7bd5642cde888
#
_entry.id   9dad9db9dedb3f04ffe7bd5642cde888
#
_cell.length_a   1.000
_cell.length_b   1.000
_cell.length_c   1.000
_cell.angle_alpha   90.00
_cell.angle_beta   90.00
_cell.angle_gamma   90.00
#
_symmetry.space_group_name_H-M   'P 1'
#
loop_
_entity.id
_entity.type
_entity.pdbx_description
1 polymer ?
#
loop_
_entity_poly.entity_id
_entity_poly.type
_entity_poly.pdbx_seq_one_letter_code
_entity_poly.pdbx_strand_id
1 'polypeptide(L)'
;LMRKVVSLLLLSLCLLSTYAQDIHFSQYYASPLTLNPALTGKFDGLWRVNAIYRGQWFAPKDLQPYSTVAGSVDFSLLKDKMKGNALGVGLLVINDQQNFRAISDPSNPFNGQKSTINQTKIALGLAYTLAFGKTKNTQLSVGFQPQLEFRKMNLNYTFNDGFNPDLTYDPTRAGESLTAGALPMAFNFSAGLFFNTKPLDWLTFYAGYSMFNIARPKDNVLTTGTTALRDFRHAANVGFEFEIKKRFLVIPGGYFQYMAKSTEVAIGTTAGYKILNTEDKTAIIFLGCWGRVGRDVIPKVGFEYNRFRFGAAFDVRLSQLQKDSKAAIASSSQPLAFEFSLTYIGGIKKISENNFLFNPRY
;
A
#
# COMPACT_ATOMS: atom_id res chain seq x y z
N LEU A 1 27.51 14.09 -24.78
CA LEU A 1 26.88 12.78 -24.91
C LEU A 1 26.08 12.43 -23.65
N MET A 2 26.68 12.49 -22.48
CA MET A 2 26.08 12.15 -21.17
C MET A 2 24.80 12.94 -20.83
N ARG A 3 24.75 14.27 -21.08
CA ARG A 3 23.53 15.09 -20.92
C ARG A 3 22.40 14.65 -21.83
N LYS A 4 22.65 14.26 -23.08
CA LYS A 4 21.60 13.77 -23.99
C LYS A 4 21.08 12.39 -23.59
N VAL A 5 21.94 11.51 -23.06
CA VAL A 5 21.54 10.18 -22.54
C VAL A 5 20.69 10.32 -21.28
N VAL A 6 21.08 11.20 -20.36
CA VAL A 6 20.27 11.48 -19.15
C VAL A 6 18.93 12.10 -19.50
N SER A 7 18.88 13.03 -20.49
CA SER A 7 17.61 13.60 -20.95
C SER A 7 16.73 12.58 -21.67
N LEU A 8 17.28 11.64 -22.43
CA LEU A 8 16.53 10.55 -23.06
C LEU A 8 16.00 9.57 -22.03
N LEU A 9 16.79 9.24 -21.01
CA LEU A 9 16.35 8.42 -19.87
C LEU A 9 15.22 9.09 -19.06
N LEU A 10 15.33 10.39 -18.83
CA LEU A 10 14.26 11.16 -18.18
C LEU A 10 13.01 11.27 -19.05
N LEU A 11 13.15 11.38 -20.36
CA LEU A 11 12.01 11.44 -21.29
C LEU A 11 11.30 10.08 -21.42
N SER A 12 12.03 8.96 -21.38
CA SER A 12 11.44 7.62 -21.43
C SER A 12 10.64 7.24 -20.18
N LEU A 13 10.92 7.88 -19.03
CA LEU A 13 10.14 7.73 -17.81
C LEU A 13 8.76 8.45 -17.86
N CYS A 14 8.54 9.34 -18.81
CA CYS A 14 7.31 10.14 -18.90
C CYS A 14 6.16 9.47 -19.69
N LEU A 15 6.39 8.31 -20.33
CA LEU A 15 5.38 7.60 -21.14
C LEU A 15 4.65 6.50 -20.32
N LEU A 16 4.15 6.85 -19.15
CA LEU A 16 3.42 5.89 -18.29
C LEU A 16 1.92 5.98 -18.58
N SER A 17 1.40 4.99 -19.30
CA SER A 17 -0.03 4.77 -19.46
C SER A 17 -0.65 4.35 -18.12
N THR A 18 -1.79 4.93 -17.75
CA THR A 18 -2.53 4.59 -16.52
C THR A 18 -3.32 3.31 -16.73
N TYR A 19 -2.90 2.24 -16.08
CA TYR A 19 -3.65 0.98 -16.00
C TYR A 19 -4.15 0.78 -14.56
N ALA A 20 -5.16 -0.11 -14.38
CA ALA A 20 -5.72 -0.42 -13.07
C ALA A 20 -4.63 -0.94 -12.11
N GLN A 21 -4.47 -0.28 -10.96
CA GLN A 21 -3.49 -0.62 -9.93
C GLN A 21 -4.17 -1.43 -8.81
N ASP A 22 -3.45 -2.37 -8.21
CA ASP A 22 -3.89 -3.05 -6.98
C ASP A 22 -3.78 -2.11 -5.78
N ILE A 23 -4.46 -2.47 -4.69
CA ILE A 23 -4.52 -1.70 -3.44
C ILE A 23 -3.10 -1.49 -2.89
N HIS A 24 -2.73 -0.24 -2.63
CA HIS A 24 -1.47 0.13 -2.00
C HIS A 24 -1.63 1.40 -1.14
N PHE A 25 -0.77 1.54 -0.15
CA PHE A 25 -0.78 2.65 0.79
C PHE A 25 0.43 3.56 0.57
N SER A 26 0.23 4.87 0.77
CA SER A 26 1.31 5.86 0.80
C SER A 26 2.20 5.67 2.03
N GLN A 27 1.59 5.24 3.15
CA GLN A 27 2.28 4.79 4.35
C GLN A 27 2.57 3.29 4.30
N TYR A 28 3.30 2.82 3.28
CA TYR A 28 3.47 1.40 2.99
C TYR A 28 4.05 0.58 4.17
N TYR A 29 4.89 1.19 5.04
CA TYR A 29 5.41 0.50 6.23
C TYR A 29 4.41 0.39 7.39
N ALA A 30 3.35 1.20 7.39
CA ALA A 30 2.31 1.11 8.40
C ALA A 30 1.39 -0.12 8.21
N SER A 31 1.45 -0.76 7.04
CA SER A 31 0.74 -2.01 6.75
C SER A 31 1.72 -3.06 6.22
N PRO A 32 2.56 -3.64 7.07
CA PRO A 32 3.68 -4.48 6.65
C PRO A 32 3.26 -5.74 5.90
N LEU A 33 2.12 -6.36 6.24
CA LEU A 33 1.63 -7.56 5.57
C LEU A 33 1.06 -7.28 4.16
N THR A 34 0.72 -6.02 3.85
CA THR A 34 0.34 -5.60 2.49
C THR A 34 1.54 -5.22 1.64
N LEU A 35 2.65 -4.87 2.29
CA LEU A 35 3.90 -4.52 1.63
C LEU A 35 4.70 -5.76 1.22
N ASN A 36 4.90 -6.68 2.17
CA ASN A 36 5.74 -7.86 1.95
C ASN A 36 5.40 -8.97 2.96
N PRO A 37 5.03 -10.18 2.50
CA PRO A 37 4.79 -11.32 3.39
C PRO A 37 5.94 -11.65 4.34
N ALA A 38 7.19 -11.38 3.95
CA ALA A 38 8.38 -11.62 4.77
C ALA A 38 8.49 -10.70 6.01
N LEU A 39 7.61 -9.68 6.11
CA LEU A 39 7.52 -8.80 7.28
C LEU A 39 6.59 -9.33 8.38
N THR A 40 5.93 -10.47 8.16
CA THR A 40 5.11 -11.13 9.18
C THR A 40 5.97 -11.53 10.38
N GLY A 41 5.57 -11.12 11.58
CA GLY A 41 6.31 -11.37 12.81
C GLY A 41 7.65 -10.63 12.94
N LYS A 42 7.95 -9.71 12.02
CA LYS A 42 9.22 -8.97 11.99
C LYS A 42 9.08 -7.60 12.67
N PHE A 43 9.17 -7.63 13.98
CA PHE A 43 9.12 -6.43 14.84
C PHE A 43 9.71 -6.75 16.22
N ASP A 44 9.97 -5.73 17.01
CA ASP A 44 10.47 -5.87 18.37
C ASP A 44 9.33 -5.99 19.38
N GLY A 45 8.90 -7.21 19.66
CA GLY A 45 7.79 -7.57 20.53
C GLY A 45 7.35 -9.02 20.32
N LEU A 46 6.26 -9.43 20.97
CA LEU A 46 5.66 -10.75 20.81
C LEU A 46 4.51 -10.75 19.82
N TRP A 47 3.75 -9.68 19.78
CA TRP A 47 2.63 -9.49 18.86
C TRP A 47 2.49 -8.03 18.45
N ARG A 48 1.94 -7.82 17.26
CA ARG A 48 1.69 -6.51 16.69
C ARG A 48 0.29 -6.47 16.10
N VAL A 49 -0.39 -5.34 16.29
CA VAL A 49 -1.64 -5.00 15.60
C VAL A 49 -1.40 -3.77 14.76
N ASN A 50 -1.87 -3.79 13.52
CA ASN A 50 -1.88 -2.64 12.64
C ASN A 50 -3.29 -2.38 12.12
N ALA A 51 -3.63 -1.11 11.98
CA ALA A 51 -4.81 -0.66 11.28
C ALA A 51 -4.43 0.54 10.41
N ILE A 52 -4.93 0.57 9.18
CA ILE A 52 -4.76 1.70 8.28
C ILE A 52 -6.05 1.94 7.49
N TYR A 53 -6.39 3.21 7.36
CA TYR A 53 -7.49 3.71 6.56
C TYR A 53 -6.95 4.63 5.47
N ARG A 54 -7.39 4.44 4.24
CA ARG A 54 -7.11 5.31 3.10
C ARG A 54 -8.41 5.75 2.49
N GLY A 55 -8.57 7.06 2.34
CA GLY A 55 -9.65 7.64 1.59
C GLY A 55 -9.12 8.39 0.38
N GLN A 56 -9.77 8.26 -0.78
CA GLN A 56 -9.38 8.90 -2.04
C GLN A 56 -10.56 9.62 -2.67
N TRP A 57 -10.27 10.67 -3.47
CA TRP A 57 -11.29 11.40 -4.25
C TRP A 57 -12.34 12.14 -3.40
N PHE A 58 -11.92 12.73 -2.27
CA PHE A 58 -12.82 13.47 -1.37
C PHE A 58 -13.28 14.82 -1.92
N ALA A 59 -12.46 15.44 -2.72
CA ALA A 59 -12.62 16.84 -3.03
C ALA A 59 -13.67 17.15 -4.10
N PRO A 60 -13.87 16.36 -5.16
CA PRO A 60 -14.93 16.59 -6.13
C PRO A 60 -16.30 16.26 -5.52
N LYS A 61 -17.20 17.23 -5.45
CA LYS A 61 -18.56 17.06 -4.88
C LYS A 61 -19.38 15.97 -5.57
N ASP A 62 -19.08 15.69 -6.83
CA ASP A 62 -19.82 14.75 -7.67
C ASP A 62 -19.20 13.35 -7.72
N LEU A 63 -17.99 13.18 -7.18
CA LEU A 63 -17.35 11.87 -7.06
C LEU A 63 -17.63 11.25 -5.68
N GLN A 64 -17.87 9.96 -5.67
CA GLN A 64 -17.94 9.20 -4.41
C GLN A 64 -16.53 8.82 -3.99
N PRO A 65 -16.15 9.03 -2.72
CA PRO A 65 -14.82 8.67 -2.25
C PRO A 65 -14.60 7.16 -2.31
N TYR A 66 -13.39 6.75 -2.71
CA TYR A 66 -12.91 5.39 -2.53
C TYR A 66 -12.39 5.25 -1.12
N SER A 67 -12.67 4.12 -0.48
CA SER A 67 -12.18 3.84 0.85
C SER A 67 -11.53 2.47 0.93
N THR A 68 -10.34 2.42 1.50
CA THR A 68 -9.63 1.18 1.78
C THR A 68 -9.31 1.11 3.26
N VAL A 69 -9.68 0.01 3.89
CA VAL A 69 -9.33 -0.32 5.28
C VAL A 69 -8.49 -1.58 5.27
N ALA A 70 -7.37 -1.58 5.97
CA ALA A 70 -6.63 -2.80 6.25
C ALA A 70 -6.34 -2.92 7.74
N GLY A 71 -6.53 -4.12 8.26
CA GLY A 71 -6.18 -4.50 9.63
C GLY A 71 -5.39 -5.78 9.65
N SER A 72 -4.37 -5.84 10.50
CA SER A 72 -3.59 -7.06 10.68
C SER A 72 -3.19 -7.29 12.13
N VAL A 73 -3.06 -8.57 12.49
CA VAL A 73 -2.41 -9.01 13.73
C VAL A 73 -1.36 -10.03 13.36
N ASP A 74 -0.16 -9.89 13.93
CA ASP A 74 0.91 -10.84 13.70
C ASP A 74 1.74 -11.09 14.96
N PHE A 75 2.33 -12.28 15.02
CA PHE A 75 3.06 -12.81 16.16
C PHE A 75 4.49 -13.17 15.74
N SER A 76 5.46 -12.84 16.60
CA SER A 76 6.85 -13.29 16.49
C SER A 76 7.07 -14.45 17.42
N LEU A 77 7.08 -15.67 16.87
CA LEU A 77 7.16 -16.91 17.64
C LEU A 77 8.60 -17.43 17.71
N LEU A 78 8.91 -18.21 18.75
CA LEU A 78 10.14 -18.97 18.91
C LEU A 78 11.44 -18.15 18.93
N LYS A 79 11.36 -16.83 18.94
CA LYS A 79 12.51 -15.91 18.93
C LYS A 79 13.55 -16.24 20.02
N ASP A 80 13.08 -16.46 21.24
CA ASP A 80 13.95 -16.75 22.39
C ASP A 80 14.59 -18.15 22.32
N LYS A 81 13.94 -19.10 21.62
CA LYS A 81 14.39 -20.49 21.49
C LYS A 81 15.31 -20.71 20.29
N MET A 82 15.25 -19.87 19.27
CA MET A 82 15.91 -20.07 17.99
C MET A 82 17.16 -19.21 17.78
N LYS A 83 17.80 -18.73 18.86
CA LYS A 83 19.07 -17.98 18.82
C LYS A 83 19.07 -16.82 17.82
N GLY A 84 18.02 -16.02 17.80
CA GLY A 84 17.86 -14.85 16.92
C GLY A 84 17.09 -15.11 15.61
N ASN A 85 16.79 -16.38 15.27
CA ASN A 85 15.82 -16.70 14.23
C ASN A 85 14.40 -16.51 14.80
N ALA A 86 13.41 -16.34 13.94
CA ALA A 86 12.02 -16.17 14.35
C ALA A 86 11.06 -16.77 13.32
N LEU A 87 9.93 -17.28 13.82
CA LEU A 87 8.81 -17.68 13.00
C LEU A 87 7.70 -16.63 13.15
N GLY A 88 7.27 -16.03 12.05
CA GLY A 88 6.17 -15.10 12.00
C GLY A 88 4.88 -15.77 11.55
N VAL A 89 3.79 -15.51 12.26
CA VAL A 89 2.44 -15.92 11.87
C VAL A 89 1.52 -14.71 12.01
N GLY A 90 0.66 -14.44 11.03
CA GLY A 90 -0.22 -13.28 11.07
C GLY A 90 -1.49 -13.46 10.26
N LEU A 91 -2.47 -12.62 10.55
CA LEU A 91 -3.72 -12.51 9.82
C LEU A 91 -3.85 -11.07 9.31
N LEU A 92 -4.21 -10.92 8.05
CA LEU A 92 -4.50 -9.65 7.38
C LEU A 92 -5.91 -9.68 6.82
N VAL A 93 -6.65 -8.62 7.05
CA VAL A 93 -7.94 -8.37 6.41
C VAL A 93 -7.87 -7.00 5.72
N ILE A 94 -8.26 -6.97 4.45
CA ILE A 94 -8.37 -5.73 3.66
C ILE A 94 -9.79 -5.65 3.14
N ASN A 95 -10.40 -4.50 3.26
CA ASN A 95 -11.64 -4.17 2.56
C ASN A 95 -11.41 -2.92 1.71
N ASP A 96 -11.67 -3.04 0.41
CA ASP A 96 -11.57 -1.95 -0.56
C ASP A 96 -12.93 -1.71 -1.18
N GLN A 97 -13.41 -0.48 -1.05
CA GLN A 97 -14.68 -0.05 -1.57
C GLN A 97 -14.48 1.08 -2.56
N GLN A 98 -14.82 0.81 -3.81
CA GLN A 98 -14.82 1.76 -4.89
C GLN A 98 -16.26 2.16 -5.19
N ASN A 99 -16.54 3.45 -5.07
CA ASN A 99 -17.87 4.00 -5.26
C ASN A 99 -17.89 4.85 -6.53
N PHE A 100 -18.91 4.65 -7.35
CA PHE A 100 -19.15 5.42 -8.56
C PHE A 100 -20.56 5.99 -8.49
N ARG A 101 -20.77 7.18 -9.03
CA ARG A 101 -22.09 7.78 -9.17
C ARG A 101 -22.36 8.05 -10.65
N ALA A 102 -23.50 7.64 -11.13
CA ALA A 102 -23.95 8.05 -12.46
C ALA A 102 -24.07 9.58 -12.50
N ILE A 103 -23.63 10.17 -13.60
CA ILE A 103 -23.80 11.62 -13.84
C ILE A 103 -25.30 11.93 -13.73
N SER A 104 -25.63 13.05 -13.07
CA SER A 104 -27.00 13.50 -12.92
C SER A 104 -27.50 14.01 -14.28
N ASP A 105 -28.08 13.11 -15.05
CA ASP A 105 -28.74 13.38 -16.32
C ASP A 105 -30.15 12.81 -16.27
N PRO A 106 -31.22 13.63 -16.40
CA PRO A 106 -32.61 13.18 -16.38
C PRO A 106 -32.95 12.14 -17.43
N SER A 107 -32.22 12.08 -18.54
CA SER A 107 -32.41 11.09 -19.61
C SER A 107 -31.76 9.73 -19.28
N ASN A 108 -30.87 9.67 -18.29
CA ASN A 108 -30.21 8.45 -17.88
C ASN A 108 -31.08 7.66 -16.90
N PRO A 109 -31.49 6.40 -17.20
CA PRO A 109 -32.30 5.58 -16.30
C PRO A 109 -31.63 5.28 -14.95
N PHE A 110 -30.31 5.45 -14.85
CA PHE A 110 -29.53 5.29 -13.61
C PHE A 110 -29.17 6.63 -12.95
N ASN A 111 -29.89 7.72 -13.30
CA ASN A 111 -29.65 9.06 -12.80
C ASN A 111 -29.47 9.08 -11.26
N GLY A 112 -28.28 9.52 -10.82
CA GLY A 112 -27.96 9.65 -9.41
C GLY A 112 -27.79 8.32 -8.64
N GLN A 113 -27.95 7.15 -9.28
CA GLN A 113 -27.75 5.86 -8.64
C GLN A 113 -26.28 5.60 -8.35
N LYS A 114 -26.01 4.93 -7.24
CA LYS A 114 -24.66 4.56 -6.81
C LYS A 114 -24.32 3.17 -7.30
N SER A 115 -23.15 3.05 -7.92
CA SER A 115 -22.50 1.77 -8.20
C SER A 115 -21.37 1.56 -7.22
N THR A 116 -21.19 0.32 -6.77
CA THR A 116 -20.17 -0.02 -5.77
C THR A 116 -19.48 -1.31 -6.15
N ILE A 117 -18.16 -1.29 -6.14
CA ILE A 117 -17.33 -2.51 -6.16
C ILE A 117 -16.71 -2.65 -4.77
N ASN A 118 -17.03 -3.73 -4.09
CA ASN A 118 -16.47 -4.05 -2.78
C ASN A 118 -15.61 -5.30 -2.89
N GLN A 119 -14.35 -5.20 -2.47
CA GLN A 119 -13.41 -6.31 -2.44
C GLN A 119 -12.90 -6.52 -1.03
N THR A 120 -13.09 -7.73 -0.50
CA THR A 120 -12.52 -8.14 0.79
C THR A 120 -11.46 -9.20 0.54
N LYS A 121 -10.27 -9.01 1.10
CA LYS A 121 -9.17 -9.97 1.09
C LYS A 121 -8.89 -10.41 2.52
N ILE A 122 -8.78 -11.71 2.75
CA ILE A 122 -8.34 -12.31 4.02
C ILE A 122 -7.10 -13.13 3.73
N ALA A 123 -6.00 -12.84 4.43
CA ALA A 123 -4.72 -13.48 4.15
C ALA A 123 -4.04 -13.96 5.44
N LEU A 124 -3.44 -15.16 5.37
CA LEU A 124 -2.64 -15.74 6.44
C LEU A 124 -1.16 -15.53 6.14
N GLY A 125 -0.48 -14.69 6.91
CA GLY A 125 0.95 -14.44 6.77
C GLY A 125 1.77 -15.51 7.50
N LEU A 126 2.75 -16.07 6.81
CA LEU A 126 3.75 -17.01 7.36
C LEU A 126 5.13 -16.53 6.94
N ALA A 127 6.05 -16.36 7.90
CA ALA A 127 7.41 -15.94 7.57
C ALA A 127 8.44 -16.63 8.47
N TYR A 128 9.61 -16.86 7.92
CA TYR A 128 10.76 -17.35 8.64
C TYR A 128 11.92 -16.36 8.51
N THR A 129 12.45 -15.91 9.63
CA THR A 129 13.58 -14.98 9.70
C THR A 129 14.83 -15.74 10.15
N LEU A 130 15.86 -15.68 9.33
CA LEU A 130 17.20 -16.18 9.59
C LEU A 130 18.10 -15.02 10.05
N ALA A 131 18.78 -15.18 11.16
CA ALA A 131 19.74 -14.22 11.68
C ALA A 131 21.17 -14.74 11.54
N PHE A 132 22.03 -13.91 10.94
CA PHE A 132 23.42 -14.25 10.62
C PHE A 132 24.43 -13.49 11.49
N GLY A 133 25.63 -14.03 11.55
CA GLY A 133 26.75 -13.42 12.28
C GLY A 133 26.71 -13.67 13.79
N LYS A 134 27.79 -13.31 14.49
CA LYS A 134 27.89 -13.47 15.95
C LYS A 134 26.91 -12.54 16.68
N THR A 135 26.74 -11.33 16.20
CA THR A 135 25.86 -10.30 16.79
C THR A 135 24.41 -10.40 16.32
N LYS A 136 24.08 -11.28 15.35
CA LYS A 136 22.75 -11.44 14.77
C LYS A 136 22.16 -10.15 14.18
N ASN A 137 23.03 -9.21 13.79
CA ASN A 137 22.64 -7.90 13.26
C ASN A 137 22.23 -7.92 11.77
N THR A 138 22.43 -9.05 11.09
CA THR A 138 22.05 -9.28 9.71
C THR A 138 20.97 -10.34 9.66
N GLN A 139 19.88 -10.07 8.96
CA GLN A 139 18.72 -10.94 8.89
C GLN A 139 18.20 -11.05 7.46
N LEU A 140 17.78 -12.24 7.08
CA LEU A 140 17.02 -12.53 5.87
C LEU A 140 15.70 -13.20 6.28
N SER A 141 14.61 -12.65 5.81
CA SER A 141 13.26 -13.20 6.02
C SER A 141 12.68 -13.66 4.71
N VAL A 142 12.03 -14.83 4.73
CA VAL A 142 11.25 -15.37 3.61
C VAL A 142 9.81 -15.47 4.10
N GLY A 143 8.86 -15.01 3.27
CA GLY A 143 7.44 -15.01 3.63
C GLY A 143 6.57 -15.60 2.54
N PHE A 144 5.48 -16.20 2.97
CA PHE A 144 4.42 -16.75 2.13
C PHE A 144 3.06 -16.34 2.70
N GLN A 145 2.12 -16.00 1.83
CA GLN A 145 0.82 -15.47 2.25
C GLN A 145 -0.29 -16.00 1.34
N PRO A 146 -0.93 -17.14 1.68
CA PRO A 146 -2.17 -17.57 1.06
C PRO A 146 -3.30 -16.60 1.43
N GLN A 147 -4.21 -16.36 0.48
CA GLN A 147 -5.31 -15.42 0.65
C GLN A 147 -6.59 -15.85 -0.05
N LEU A 148 -7.71 -15.50 0.55
CA LEU A 148 -9.04 -15.61 -0.01
C LEU A 148 -9.55 -14.22 -0.37
N GLU A 149 -10.16 -14.12 -1.54
CA GLU A 149 -10.70 -12.86 -2.05
C GLU A 149 -12.19 -13.01 -2.35
N PHE A 150 -12.96 -12.08 -1.82
CA PHE A 150 -14.40 -11.97 -2.02
C PHE A 150 -14.66 -10.64 -2.72
N ARG A 151 -15.41 -10.66 -3.82
CA ARG A 151 -15.80 -9.44 -4.53
C ARG A 151 -17.30 -9.42 -4.72
N LYS A 152 -17.89 -8.27 -4.41
CA LYS A 152 -19.30 -7.97 -4.65
C LYS A 152 -19.40 -6.71 -5.49
N MET A 153 -20.20 -6.77 -6.53
CA MET A 153 -20.43 -5.67 -7.45
C MET A 153 -21.93 -5.32 -7.45
N ASN A 154 -22.23 -4.08 -7.14
CA ASN A 154 -23.54 -3.50 -7.34
C ASN A 154 -23.37 -2.40 -8.40
N LEU A 155 -23.76 -2.69 -9.62
CA LEU A 155 -23.51 -1.85 -10.77
C LEU A 155 -24.84 -1.36 -11.33
N ASN A 156 -25.05 -0.06 -11.19
CA ASN A 156 -26.08 0.70 -11.86
C ASN A 156 -25.36 1.64 -12.85
N TYR A 157 -24.91 1.09 -13.97
CA TYR A 157 -23.97 1.75 -14.87
C TYR A 157 -24.27 1.41 -16.33
N THR A 158 -24.21 2.42 -17.19
CA THR A 158 -24.28 2.27 -18.65
C THR A 158 -22.96 2.68 -19.28
N PHE A 159 -22.51 1.91 -20.25
CA PHE A 159 -21.30 2.23 -21.02
C PHE A 159 -21.58 3.27 -22.11
N ASN A 160 -20.52 3.95 -22.56
CA ASN A 160 -20.63 4.96 -23.62
C ASN A 160 -21.17 4.42 -24.95
N ASP A 161 -20.98 3.12 -25.21
CA ASP A 161 -21.53 2.42 -26.37
C ASP A 161 -23.06 2.23 -26.32
N GLY A 162 -23.66 2.35 -25.14
CA GLY A 162 -25.11 2.43 -24.95
C GLY A 162 -25.72 3.81 -25.30
N PHE A 163 -24.90 4.79 -25.70
CA PHE A 163 -25.37 6.10 -26.09
C PHE A 163 -25.23 6.34 -27.61
N ASN A 164 -26.20 7.04 -28.18
CA ASN A 164 -26.11 7.56 -29.51
C ASN A 164 -25.06 8.69 -29.63
N PRO A 165 -24.62 9.08 -30.86
CA PRO A 165 -23.69 10.18 -31.02
C PRO A 165 -24.19 11.52 -30.47
N ASP A 166 -25.51 11.69 -30.31
CA ASP A 166 -26.16 12.85 -29.68
C ASP A 166 -26.24 12.75 -28.13
N LEU A 167 -25.61 11.73 -27.56
CA LEU A 167 -25.59 11.42 -26.13
C LEU A 167 -26.93 10.96 -25.54
N THR A 168 -27.94 10.65 -26.37
CA THR A 168 -29.18 10.02 -25.89
C THR A 168 -28.94 8.54 -25.62
N TYR A 169 -29.50 8.03 -24.51
CA TYR A 169 -29.38 6.62 -24.19
C TYR A 169 -30.29 5.75 -25.06
N ASP A 170 -29.71 4.75 -25.71
CA ASP A 170 -30.40 3.77 -26.53
C ASP A 170 -30.37 2.37 -25.89
N PRO A 171 -31.47 1.91 -25.30
CA PRO A 171 -31.51 0.63 -24.63
C PRO A 171 -31.38 -0.58 -25.60
N THR A 172 -31.45 -0.36 -26.90
CA THR A 172 -31.32 -1.42 -27.92
C THR A 172 -29.85 -1.66 -28.29
N ARG A 173 -28.98 -0.71 -28.00
CA ARG A 173 -27.55 -0.91 -28.17
C ARG A 173 -27.04 -1.90 -27.13
N ALA A 174 -26.48 -3.00 -27.61
CA ALA A 174 -25.87 -4.02 -26.75
C ALA A 174 -24.61 -3.47 -26.09
N GLY A 175 -24.76 -2.88 -24.92
CA GLY A 175 -23.62 -2.53 -24.06
C GLY A 175 -22.96 -3.80 -23.49
N GLU A 176 -21.72 -3.67 -23.04
CA GLU A 176 -21.05 -4.74 -22.31
C GLU A 176 -21.86 -5.14 -21.08
N SER A 177 -22.16 -6.42 -20.96
CA SER A 177 -22.88 -6.95 -19.80
C SER A 177 -21.90 -7.15 -18.64
N LEU A 178 -22.10 -6.44 -17.54
CA LEU A 178 -21.34 -6.59 -16.32
C LEU A 178 -21.97 -7.64 -15.40
N THR A 179 -21.13 -8.42 -14.73
CA THR A 179 -21.58 -9.35 -13.71
C THR A 179 -21.94 -8.58 -12.45
N ALA A 180 -23.25 -8.37 -12.18
CA ALA A 180 -23.71 -7.83 -10.92
C ALA A 180 -23.84 -8.93 -9.84
N GLY A 181 -23.66 -8.54 -8.57
CA GLY A 181 -23.80 -9.45 -7.42
C GLY A 181 -22.45 -9.92 -6.87
N ALA A 182 -22.47 -11.06 -6.18
CA ALA A 182 -21.27 -11.67 -5.62
C ALA A 182 -20.56 -12.51 -6.68
N LEU A 183 -19.27 -12.21 -6.90
CA LEU A 183 -18.41 -13.04 -7.73
C LEU A 183 -17.96 -14.30 -6.97
N PRO A 184 -17.60 -15.40 -7.65
CA PRO A 184 -17.01 -16.56 -7.01
C PRO A 184 -15.79 -16.18 -6.17
N MET A 185 -15.65 -16.81 -5.02
CA MET A 185 -14.47 -16.67 -4.15
C MET A 185 -13.22 -17.05 -4.94
N ALA A 186 -12.19 -16.21 -4.88
CA ALA A 186 -10.92 -16.49 -5.52
C ALA A 186 -9.86 -16.84 -4.46
N PHE A 187 -9.08 -17.88 -4.74
CA PHE A 187 -7.87 -18.20 -4.00
C PHE A 187 -6.67 -17.56 -4.67
N ASN A 188 -5.79 -17.01 -3.86
CA ASN A 188 -4.57 -16.36 -4.32
C ASN A 188 -3.45 -16.59 -3.32
N PHE A 189 -2.21 -16.26 -3.67
CA PHE A 189 -1.11 -16.25 -2.73
C PHE A 189 -0.03 -15.26 -3.16
N SER A 190 0.80 -14.89 -2.19
CA SER A 190 1.90 -13.95 -2.35
C SER A 190 3.14 -14.51 -1.65
N ALA A 191 4.30 -14.11 -2.12
CA ALA A 191 5.58 -14.48 -1.53
C ALA A 191 6.48 -13.25 -1.41
N GLY A 192 7.46 -13.31 -0.50
CA GLY A 192 8.37 -12.20 -0.33
C GLY A 192 9.68 -12.58 0.32
N LEU A 193 10.65 -11.72 0.09
CA LEU A 193 11.98 -11.73 0.69
C LEU A 193 12.24 -10.36 1.32
N PHE A 194 12.85 -10.35 2.49
CA PHE A 194 13.24 -9.11 3.16
C PHE A 194 14.57 -9.28 3.86
N PHE A 195 15.51 -8.42 3.49
CA PHE A 195 16.85 -8.37 4.06
C PHE A 195 16.98 -7.11 4.90
N ASN A 196 17.64 -7.21 6.06
CA ASN A 196 18.08 -6.06 6.83
C ASN A 196 19.40 -6.35 7.54
N THR A 197 20.18 -5.31 7.73
CA THR A 197 21.43 -5.36 8.47
C THR A 197 21.68 -4.06 9.22
N LYS A 198 22.29 -4.18 10.38
CA LYS A 198 22.76 -3.05 11.19
C LYS A 198 24.29 -3.14 11.31
N PRO A 199 25.04 -2.72 10.27
CA PRO A 199 26.49 -2.84 10.25
C PRO A 199 27.17 -1.91 11.27
N LEU A 200 26.53 -0.82 11.63
CA LEU A 200 26.98 0.17 12.62
C LEU A 200 25.81 0.53 13.54
N ASP A 201 26.10 0.94 14.76
CA ASP A 201 25.06 1.26 15.75
C ASP A 201 24.11 2.37 15.33
N TRP A 202 24.60 3.25 14.47
CA TRP A 202 23.84 4.40 13.95
C TRP A 202 23.26 4.19 12.55
N LEU A 203 23.51 3.03 11.90
CA LEU A 203 23.10 2.75 10.53
C LEU A 203 22.37 1.41 10.44
N THR A 204 21.14 1.43 9.96
CA THR A 204 20.43 0.25 9.51
C THR A 204 20.12 0.37 8.03
N PHE A 205 20.38 -0.70 7.28
CA PHE A 205 19.97 -0.86 5.88
C PHE A 205 18.91 -1.95 5.77
N TYR A 206 17.96 -1.76 4.86
CA TYR A 206 16.97 -2.79 4.54
C TYR A 206 16.57 -2.76 3.07
N ALA A 207 16.22 -3.92 2.56
CA ALA A 207 15.69 -4.09 1.21
C ALA A 207 14.69 -5.25 1.20
N GLY A 208 13.62 -5.12 0.44
CA GLY A 208 12.60 -6.14 0.29
C GLY A 208 12.12 -6.28 -1.14
N TYR A 209 11.72 -7.48 -1.48
CA TYR A 209 11.02 -7.80 -2.72
C TYR A 209 9.83 -8.70 -2.43
N SER A 210 8.71 -8.44 -3.06
CA SER A 210 7.50 -9.25 -2.94
C SER A 210 6.79 -9.39 -4.27
N MET A 211 6.17 -10.54 -4.46
CA MET A 211 5.35 -10.89 -5.61
C MET A 211 3.96 -11.27 -5.13
N PHE A 212 2.96 -10.59 -5.65
CA PHE A 212 1.54 -10.80 -5.34
C PHE A 212 0.81 -11.35 -6.57
N ASN A 213 -0.39 -11.87 -6.36
CA ASN A 213 -1.25 -12.44 -7.39
C ASN A 213 -0.62 -13.65 -8.10
N ILE A 214 0.15 -14.47 -7.38
CA ILE A 214 0.91 -15.59 -7.97
C ILE A 214 -0.02 -16.66 -8.56
N ALA A 215 -1.22 -16.87 -7.98
CA ALA A 215 -2.21 -17.79 -8.54
C ALA A 215 -2.95 -17.22 -9.77
N ARG A 216 -2.76 -15.92 -10.09
CA ARG A 216 -3.43 -15.22 -11.19
C ARG A 216 -4.93 -15.49 -11.21
N PRO A 217 -5.68 -15.15 -10.15
CA PRO A 217 -7.11 -15.45 -10.10
C PRO A 217 -7.84 -14.79 -11.27
N LYS A 218 -8.92 -15.42 -11.69
CA LYS A 218 -9.78 -14.89 -12.75
C LYS A 218 -10.45 -13.61 -12.29
N ASP A 219 -10.39 -12.61 -13.13
CA ASP A 219 -10.98 -11.29 -12.88
C ASP A 219 -12.18 -11.08 -13.81
N ASN A 220 -13.20 -11.91 -13.64
CA ASN A 220 -14.39 -11.92 -14.47
C ASN A 220 -15.34 -10.81 -14.04
N VAL A 221 -15.10 -9.61 -14.52
CA VAL A 221 -16.00 -8.45 -14.34
C VAL A 221 -17.06 -8.44 -15.44
N LEU A 222 -16.71 -8.90 -16.63
CA LEU A 222 -17.61 -8.99 -17.78
C LEU A 222 -18.24 -10.38 -17.87
N THR A 223 -19.54 -10.44 -18.18
CA THR A 223 -20.27 -11.70 -18.39
C THR A 223 -19.99 -12.32 -19.78
N THR A 224 -19.57 -11.49 -20.73
CA THR A 224 -19.27 -11.88 -22.10
C THR A 224 -17.83 -11.56 -22.43
N GLY A 225 -17.05 -12.56 -22.85
CA GLY A 225 -15.69 -12.34 -23.32
C GLY A 225 -14.65 -13.33 -22.78
N THR A 226 -13.40 -13.04 -23.10
CA THR A 226 -12.26 -13.84 -22.66
C THR A 226 -12.03 -13.69 -21.15
N THR A 227 -11.79 -14.80 -20.47
CA THR A 227 -11.40 -14.80 -19.05
C THR A 227 -10.15 -13.95 -18.85
N ALA A 228 -10.26 -12.80 -18.21
CA ALA A 228 -9.11 -12.00 -17.81
C ALA A 228 -8.47 -12.62 -16.57
N LEU A 229 -7.17 -12.88 -16.63
CA LEU A 229 -6.38 -13.29 -15.47
C LEU A 229 -5.72 -12.04 -14.86
N ARG A 230 -5.76 -11.94 -13.53
CA ARG A 230 -5.06 -10.86 -12.85
C ARG A 230 -3.55 -10.98 -13.05
N ASP A 231 -2.90 -9.88 -13.38
CA ASP A 231 -1.46 -9.84 -13.55
C ASP A 231 -0.70 -9.95 -12.23
N PHE A 232 0.53 -10.44 -12.31
CA PHE A 232 1.47 -10.39 -11.20
C PHE A 232 1.70 -8.94 -10.78
N ARG A 233 1.73 -8.69 -9.47
CA ARG A 233 2.19 -7.44 -8.90
C ARG A 233 3.55 -7.66 -8.26
N HIS A 234 4.56 -7.00 -8.78
CA HIS A 234 5.90 -6.97 -8.22
C HIS A 234 6.03 -5.70 -7.36
N ALA A 235 6.56 -5.84 -6.16
CA ALA A 235 6.87 -4.71 -5.31
C ALA A 235 8.27 -4.86 -4.72
N ALA A 236 9.02 -3.77 -4.69
CA ALA A 236 10.35 -3.72 -4.08
C ALA A 236 10.46 -2.46 -3.21
N ASN A 237 11.18 -2.56 -2.13
CA ASN A 237 11.45 -1.43 -1.26
C ASN A 237 12.90 -1.47 -0.77
N VAL A 238 13.47 -0.29 -0.57
CA VAL A 238 14.82 -0.11 -0.05
C VAL A 238 14.84 1.10 0.85
N GLY A 239 15.67 1.07 1.89
CA GLY A 239 15.84 2.24 2.73
C GLY A 239 16.98 2.09 3.73
N PHE A 240 17.25 3.21 4.37
CA PHE A 240 18.24 3.35 5.40
C PHE A 240 17.60 4.01 6.63
N GLU A 241 18.06 3.67 7.81
CA GLU A 241 17.75 4.41 9.03
C GLU A 241 19.07 4.87 9.63
N PHE A 242 19.24 6.19 9.72
CA PHE A 242 20.40 6.85 10.35
C PHE A 242 19.97 7.37 11.71
N GLU A 243 20.65 6.93 12.76
CA GLU A 243 20.46 7.45 14.12
C GLU A 243 21.60 8.40 14.47
N ILE A 244 21.32 9.71 14.56
CA ILE A 244 22.30 10.75 14.80
C ILE A 244 22.20 11.21 16.27
N LYS A 245 23.32 11.18 16.99
CA LYS A 245 23.43 11.60 18.41
C LYS A 245 22.36 10.95 19.32
N LYS A 246 21.89 9.73 19.00
CA LYS A 246 20.84 9.00 19.73
C LYS A 246 19.51 9.77 19.88
N ARG A 247 19.32 10.86 19.14
CA ARG A 247 18.13 11.73 19.21
C ARG A 247 17.43 11.93 17.87
N PHE A 248 18.19 12.05 16.80
CA PHE A 248 17.63 12.28 15.46
C PHE A 248 17.64 11.00 14.66
N LEU A 249 16.55 10.75 13.95
CA LEU A 249 16.42 9.68 12.98
C LEU A 249 16.24 10.30 11.60
N VAL A 250 16.95 9.79 10.60
CA VAL A 250 16.74 10.17 9.19
C VAL A 250 16.56 8.88 8.41
N ILE A 251 15.41 8.75 7.75
CA ILE A 251 14.96 7.50 7.12
C ILE A 251 14.67 7.77 5.64
N PRO A 252 15.70 7.87 4.78
CA PRO A 252 15.51 7.89 3.33
C PRO A 252 15.13 6.52 2.83
N GLY A 253 14.28 6.48 1.80
CA GLY A 253 13.86 5.22 1.21
C GLY A 253 13.20 5.37 -0.13
N GLY A 254 12.92 4.22 -0.74
CA GLY A 254 12.22 4.10 -2.00
C GLY A 254 11.32 2.88 -2.03
N TYR A 255 10.27 3.01 -2.79
CA TYR A 255 9.30 1.96 -3.08
C TYR A 255 9.06 1.90 -4.58
N PHE A 256 9.06 0.71 -5.13
CA PHE A 256 8.77 0.41 -6.52
C PHE A 256 7.64 -0.60 -6.61
N GLN A 257 6.70 -0.39 -7.53
CA GLN A 257 5.66 -1.33 -7.85
C GLN A 257 5.46 -1.42 -9.35
N TYR A 258 5.23 -2.64 -9.85
CA TYR A 258 4.90 -2.91 -11.25
C TYR A 258 3.75 -3.93 -11.31
N MET A 259 2.71 -3.60 -12.08
CA MET A 259 1.58 -4.48 -12.36
C MET A 259 0.89 -4.05 -13.65
N ALA A 260 0.53 -5.00 -14.52
CA ALA A 260 -0.27 -4.74 -15.73
C ALA A 260 0.25 -3.55 -16.56
N LYS A 261 1.57 -3.51 -16.83
CA LYS A 261 2.27 -2.42 -17.54
C LYS A 261 2.28 -1.06 -16.81
N SER A 262 1.66 -0.96 -15.62
CA SER A 262 1.73 0.23 -14.78
C SER A 262 2.92 0.14 -13.83
N THR A 263 3.69 1.21 -13.77
CA THR A 263 4.85 1.36 -12.88
C THR A 263 4.60 2.50 -11.90
N GLU A 264 4.87 2.26 -10.64
CA GLU A 264 4.88 3.30 -9.61
C GLU A 264 6.23 3.31 -8.91
N VAL A 265 6.81 4.49 -8.78
CA VAL A 265 8.05 4.72 -8.02
C VAL A 265 7.77 5.81 -7.01
N ALA A 266 7.98 5.52 -5.73
CA ALA A 266 7.92 6.51 -4.67
C ALA A 266 9.28 6.60 -3.98
N ILE A 267 9.76 7.82 -3.78
CA ILE A 267 11.02 8.10 -3.09
C ILE A 267 10.79 9.22 -2.07
N GLY A 268 11.54 9.19 -1.00
CA GLY A 268 11.42 10.24 0.01
C GLY A 268 12.28 10.01 1.23
N THR A 269 12.04 10.84 2.22
CA THR A 269 12.69 10.73 3.53
C THR A 269 11.72 11.08 4.64
N THR A 270 11.96 10.49 5.79
CA THR A 270 11.24 10.83 7.04
C THR A 270 12.28 11.16 8.10
N ALA A 271 12.14 12.31 8.75
CA ALA A 271 12.96 12.72 9.88
C ALA A 271 12.20 12.45 11.18
N GLY A 272 12.86 11.89 12.17
CA GLY A 272 12.33 11.63 13.51
C GLY A 272 13.13 12.37 14.57
N TYR A 273 12.44 12.89 15.58
CA TYR A 273 13.06 13.48 16.75
C TYR A 273 12.57 12.80 18.03
N LYS A 274 13.48 12.22 18.80
CA LYS A 274 13.20 11.59 20.09
C LYS A 274 13.06 12.69 21.17
N ILE A 275 11.80 13.04 21.50
CA ILE A 275 11.48 14.01 22.56
C ILE A 275 11.81 13.40 23.91
N LEU A 276 11.47 12.12 24.08
CA LEU A 276 11.70 11.35 25.27
C LEU A 276 12.44 10.06 24.88
N ASN A 277 13.53 9.79 25.56
CA ASN A 277 14.35 8.59 25.35
C ASN A 277 14.94 8.14 26.67
N THR A 278 14.11 7.55 27.53
CA THR A 278 14.51 6.95 28.82
C THR A 278 14.42 5.43 28.70
N GLU A 279 14.92 4.71 29.70
CA GLU A 279 14.87 3.23 29.72
C GLU A 279 13.43 2.69 29.63
N ASP A 280 12.46 3.39 30.22
CA ASP A 280 11.08 2.95 30.31
C ASP A 280 10.14 3.63 29.30
N LYS A 281 10.51 4.81 28.78
CA LYS A 281 9.61 5.61 27.94
C LYS A 281 10.34 6.18 26.73
N THR A 282 9.73 6.01 25.59
CA THR A 282 10.19 6.61 24.31
C THR A 282 9.06 7.39 23.69
N ALA A 283 9.35 8.63 23.26
CA ALA A 283 8.43 9.44 22.48
C ALA A 283 9.16 10.06 21.29
N ILE A 284 8.64 9.83 20.08
CA ILE A 284 9.26 10.29 18.84
C ILE A 284 8.21 10.98 17.98
N ILE A 285 8.52 12.17 17.46
CA ILE A 285 7.74 12.82 16.40
C ILE A 285 8.44 12.58 15.08
N PHE A 286 7.66 12.31 14.03
CA PHE A 286 8.14 12.10 12.66
C PHE A 286 7.54 13.12 11.72
N LEU A 287 8.35 13.64 10.81
CA LEU A 287 7.95 14.45 9.67
C LEU A 287 8.58 13.86 8.41
N GLY A 288 7.78 13.63 7.39
CA GLY A 288 8.25 13.04 6.15
C GLY A 288 7.75 13.80 4.93
N CYS A 289 8.55 13.74 3.86
CA CYS A 289 8.16 14.19 2.54
C CYS A 289 8.55 13.12 1.53
N TRP A 290 7.55 12.61 0.84
CA TRP A 290 7.70 11.58 -0.19
C TRP A 290 7.11 12.07 -1.50
N GLY A 291 7.59 11.55 -2.60
CA GLY A 291 7.06 11.84 -3.92
C GLY A 291 6.82 10.57 -4.71
N ARG A 292 5.66 10.45 -5.34
CA ARG A 292 5.46 9.51 -6.44
C ARG A 292 5.89 10.18 -7.73
N VAL A 293 6.89 9.61 -8.39
CA VAL A 293 7.49 10.17 -9.59
C VAL A 293 6.41 10.49 -10.64
N GLY A 294 6.37 11.75 -11.07
CA GLY A 294 5.43 12.25 -12.08
C GLY A 294 3.98 12.40 -11.64
N ARG A 295 3.66 12.20 -10.33
CA ARG A 295 2.25 12.14 -9.90
C ARG A 295 1.90 12.94 -8.64
N ASP A 296 2.46 12.58 -7.51
CA ASP A 296 2.02 13.11 -6.23
C ASP A 296 3.19 13.52 -5.33
N VAL A 297 2.97 14.52 -4.46
CA VAL A 297 3.79 14.78 -3.27
C VAL A 297 3.02 14.35 -2.03
N ILE A 298 3.69 13.69 -1.10
CA ILE A 298 3.08 13.02 0.04
C ILE A 298 3.76 13.52 1.32
N PRO A 299 3.29 14.62 1.93
CA PRO A 299 3.66 14.96 3.29
C PRO A 299 3.13 13.90 4.26
N LYS A 300 3.97 13.55 5.23
CA LYS A 300 3.67 12.58 6.28
C LYS A 300 3.99 13.15 7.64
N VAL A 301 3.14 12.86 8.62
CA VAL A 301 3.41 13.12 10.03
C VAL A 301 3.19 11.86 10.83
N GLY A 302 3.96 11.68 11.89
CA GLY A 302 3.82 10.52 12.75
C GLY A 302 4.21 10.82 14.18
N PHE A 303 3.71 10.00 15.08
CA PHE A 303 4.02 10.05 16.49
C PHE A 303 4.13 8.64 17.04
N GLU A 304 5.23 8.33 17.71
CA GLU A 304 5.44 7.08 18.42
C GLU A 304 5.55 7.38 19.93
N TYR A 305 4.75 6.69 20.71
CA TYR A 305 4.83 6.75 22.18
C TYR A 305 4.83 5.32 22.73
N ASN A 306 5.94 4.92 23.27
CA ASN A 306 6.19 3.58 23.78
C ASN A 306 5.86 2.50 22.73
N ARG A 307 4.67 1.92 22.87
CA ARG A 307 4.18 0.78 22.06
C ARG A 307 3.23 1.20 20.94
N PHE A 308 2.78 2.44 20.98
CA PHE A 308 1.84 3.00 20.02
C PHE A 308 2.57 3.81 18.97
N ARG A 309 2.16 3.65 17.73
CA ARG A 309 2.61 4.45 16.61
C ARG A 309 1.42 4.92 15.81
N PHE A 310 1.31 6.22 15.62
CA PHE A 310 0.28 6.88 14.82
C PHE A 310 0.94 7.52 13.60
N GLY A 311 0.27 7.45 12.47
CA GLY A 311 0.73 8.10 11.25
C GLY A 311 -0.43 8.72 10.48
N ALA A 312 -0.15 9.86 9.82
CA ALA A 312 -1.03 10.47 8.84
C ALA A 312 -0.23 10.84 7.60
N ALA A 313 -0.84 10.67 6.44
CA ALA A 313 -0.26 11.06 5.15
C ALA A 313 -1.34 11.69 4.27
N PHE A 314 -0.92 12.63 3.41
CA PHE A 314 -1.76 13.28 2.42
C PHE A 314 -1.11 13.18 1.06
N ASP A 315 -1.85 12.69 0.06
CA ASP A 315 -1.38 12.65 -1.33
C ASP A 315 -1.89 13.91 -2.04
N VAL A 316 -0.97 14.80 -2.39
CA VAL A 316 -1.26 16.03 -3.13
C VAL A 316 -0.82 15.84 -4.57
N ARG A 317 -1.78 15.83 -5.50
CA ARG A 317 -1.49 15.62 -6.93
C ARG A 317 -0.96 16.90 -7.58
N LEU A 318 0.22 16.78 -8.21
CA LEU A 318 0.88 17.88 -8.94
C LEU A 318 0.89 17.70 -10.47
N SER A 319 0.30 16.62 -10.97
CA SER A 319 0.40 16.25 -12.39
C SER A 319 -0.48 17.11 -13.33
N GLN A 320 -0.21 17.00 -14.63
CA GLN A 320 -0.95 17.68 -15.72
C GLN A 320 -2.46 17.39 -15.69
N LEU A 321 -2.85 16.17 -15.27
CA LEU A 321 -4.26 15.80 -15.06
C LEU A 321 -5.01 16.77 -14.12
N GLN A 322 -4.31 17.40 -13.19
CA GLN A 322 -4.88 18.41 -12.31
C GLN A 322 -5.23 19.71 -13.07
N LYS A 323 -4.42 20.07 -14.06
CA LYS A 323 -4.69 21.25 -14.89
C LYS A 323 -5.89 20.99 -15.82
N ASP A 324 -5.94 19.79 -16.41
CA ASP A 324 -6.99 19.39 -17.34
C ASP A 324 -8.33 19.12 -16.62
N SER A 325 -8.30 18.56 -15.41
CA SER A 325 -9.50 18.36 -14.59
C SER A 325 -10.09 19.69 -14.07
N LYS A 326 -9.27 20.71 -13.82
CA LYS A 326 -9.75 22.05 -13.48
C LYS A 326 -10.44 22.75 -14.65
N ALA A 327 -10.03 22.45 -15.88
CA ALA A 327 -10.67 22.98 -17.10
C ALA A 327 -11.95 22.24 -17.48
N ALA A 328 -12.03 20.93 -17.17
CA ALA A 328 -13.17 20.08 -17.51
C ALA A 328 -14.26 20.07 -16.42
N ILE A 329 -13.88 20.22 -15.15
CA ILE A 329 -14.80 20.26 -14.02
C ILE A 329 -14.69 21.67 -13.43
N ALA A 330 -15.71 22.50 -13.63
CA ALA A 330 -15.78 23.88 -13.11
C ALA A 330 -15.70 24.00 -11.56
N SER A 331 -15.30 22.97 -10.88
CA SER A 331 -15.12 22.83 -9.44
C SER A 331 -13.63 22.86 -9.09
N SER A 332 -13.25 23.76 -8.19
CA SER A 332 -11.89 24.01 -7.72
C SER A 332 -11.27 22.89 -6.86
N SER A 333 -11.85 21.70 -6.84
CA SER A 333 -11.47 20.63 -5.93
C SER A 333 -10.44 19.68 -6.55
N GLN A 334 -9.29 19.56 -5.89
CA GLN A 334 -8.21 18.65 -6.27
C GLN A 334 -8.53 17.23 -5.79
N PRO A 335 -8.22 16.19 -6.58
CA PRO A 335 -8.28 14.83 -6.08
C PRO A 335 -7.23 14.64 -4.98
N LEU A 336 -7.69 14.57 -3.76
CA LEU A 336 -6.87 14.35 -2.59
C LEU A 336 -7.06 12.92 -2.09
N ALA A 337 -6.00 12.34 -1.56
CA ALA A 337 -6.11 11.14 -0.75
C ALA A 337 -5.48 11.41 0.62
N PHE A 338 -6.03 10.78 1.64
CA PHE A 338 -5.46 10.81 2.97
C PHE A 338 -5.41 9.42 3.58
N GLU A 339 -4.48 9.22 4.48
CA GLU A 339 -4.31 7.98 5.21
C GLU A 339 -4.10 8.25 6.69
N PHE A 340 -4.70 7.39 7.51
CA PHE A 340 -4.41 7.32 8.94
C PHE A 340 -4.00 5.91 9.30
N SER A 341 -2.97 5.78 10.12
CA SER A 341 -2.48 4.47 10.57
C SER A 341 -2.30 4.43 12.08
N LEU A 342 -2.51 3.24 12.64
CA LEU A 342 -2.27 2.92 14.03
C LEU A 342 -1.56 1.59 14.11
N THR A 343 -0.46 1.55 14.85
CA THR A 343 0.26 0.32 15.20
C THR A 343 0.40 0.22 16.70
N TYR A 344 0.18 -0.98 17.23
CA TYR A 344 0.49 -1.31 18.62
C TYR A 344 1.37 -2.56 18.67
N ILE A 345 2.45 -2.52 19.46
CA ILE A 345 3.37 -3.64 19.66
C ILE A 345 3.31 -4.08 21.12
N GLY A 346 2.88 -5.32 21.33
CA GLY A 346 2.73 -5.88 22.66
C GLY A 346 3.83 -6.89 23.04
N GLY A 347 3.95 -7.17 24.34
CA GLY A 347 4.84 -8.21 24.84
C GLY A 347 6.33 -7.92 24.68
N ILE A 348 6.75 -6.65 24.80
CA ILE A 348 8.19 -6.31 24.77
C ILE A 348 8.80 -6.86 26.05
N LYS A 349 9.56 -7.96 25.93
CA LYS A 349 10.50 -8.39 26.97
C LYS A 349 11.75 -7.53 26.82
N LYS A 350 12.44 -7.21 27.94
CA LYS A 350 13.82 -6.69 27.88
C LYS A 350 14.63 -7.66 27.02
N ILE A 351 14.98 -7.23 25.81
CA ILE A 351 15.74 -8.05 24.88
C ILE A 351 17.17 -8.02 25.39
N SER A 352 17.79 -9.17 25.57
CA SER A 352 19.23 -9.26 25.71
C SER A 352 19.87 -8.51 24.53
N GLU A 353 20.90 -7.71 24.78
CA GLU A 353 21.59 -6.83 23.82
C GLU A 353 21.99 -7.49 22.49
N ASN A 354 21.90 -8.81 22.40
CA ASN A 354 22.31 -9.64 21.27
C ASN A 354 21.20 -10.00 20.26
N ASN A 355 19.97 -9.52 20.42
CA ASN A 355 18.84 -9.88 19.53
C ASN A 355 18.28 -8.66 18.82
N PHE A 356 18.98 -8.17 17.77
CA PHE A 356 18.47 -7.12 16.91
C PHE A 356 17.26 -7.63 16.08
N LEU A 357 16.11 -7.02 16.30
CA LEU A 357 14.96 -7.15 15.39
C LEU A 357 14.67 -5.80 14.78
N PHE A 358 14.79 -5.75 13.48
CA PHE A 358 14.45 -4.57 12.72
C PHE A 358 12.93 -4.40 12.72
N ASN A 359 12.47 -3.24 13.18
CA ASN A 359 11.09 -2.81 13.12
C ASN A 359 11.00 -1.65 12.13
N PRO A 360 10.58 -1.88 10.88
CA PRO A 360 10.48 -0.82 9.89
C PRO A 360 9.63 0.34 10.42
N ARG A 361 10.19 1.55 10.33
CA ARG A 361 9.52 2.79 10.69
C ARG A 361 9.27 3.61 9.44
N TYR A 362 8.14 4.25 9.35
CA TYR A 362 7.70 5.26 8.36
C TYR A 362 8.32 5.27 6.98
#